data_efc901cfcbe9af21233b2b81c4ffe9ed
#
_entry.id   efc901cfcbe9af21233b2b81c4ffe9ed
#
_cell.length_a   1.000
_cell.length_b   1.000
_cell.length_c   1.000
_cell.angle_alpha   90.00
_cell.angle_beta   90.00
_cell.angle_gamma   90.00
#
_symmetry.space_group_name_H-M   'P 1'
#
loop_
_entity.id
_entity.type
_entity.pdbx_description
1 polymer ?
#
loop_
_entity_poly.entity_id
_entity_poly.type
_entity_poly.pdbx_seq_one_letter_code
_entity_poly.pdbx_strand_id
1 'polypeptide(L)'
;MAVRQHISQRVSIVGWGSVSPLGGNAESTWQNVLAGRSGISSLTAGWSDDLPVRISGCVPDAATKSLEPLLQRRSDRCAQLGLLAAREAWAMASTAIGGIDPARVAVVLGTGIGGLHTCLL
;
A
#
# COMPACT_ATOMS: atom_id res chain seq x y z
N MET A 1 45.25 -10.75 -12.29
CA MET A 1 43.90 -11.21 -12.01
C MET A 1 43.40 -10.39 -10.81
N ALA A 2 42.62 -9.33 -11.07
CA ALA A 2 42.17 -8.41 -10.00
C ALA A 2 41.01 -9.05 -9.25
N VAL A 3 41.20 -9.33 -7.98
CA VAL A 3 40.12 -9.76 -7.07
C VAL A 3 39.16 -8.58 -6.93
N ARG A 4 37.95 -8.70 -7.50
CA ARG A 4 36.85 -7.76 -7.21
C ARG A 4 36.57 -7.86 -5.72
N GLN A 5 36.94 -6.84 -4.97
CA GLN A 5 36.41 -6.66 -3.61
C GLN A 5 34.89 -6.50 -3.71
N HIS A 6 34.16 -7.51 -3.26
CA HIS A 6 32.72 -7.36 -2.98
C HIS A 6 32.60 -6.35 -1.84
N ILE A 7 32.40 -5.09 -2.18
CA ILE A 7 31.92 -4.10 -1.21
C ILE A 7 30.52 -4.55 -0.83
N SER A 8 30.39 -5.13 0.33
CA SER A 8 29.10 -5.47 0.93
C SER A 8 28.35 -4.16 1.18
N GLN A 9 27.48 -3.78 0.24
CA GLN A 9 26.61 -2.62 0.43
C GLN A 9 25.58 -2.97 1.49
N ARG A 10 25.60 -2.21 2.59
CA ARG A 10 24.60 -2.34 3.66
C ARG A 10 23.35 -1.59 3.24
N VAL A 11 22.20 -2.26 3.28
CA VAL A 11 20.89 -1.68 3.03
C VAL A 11 20.10 -1.67 4.34
N SER A 12 19.46 -0.56 4.63
CA SER A 12 18.62 -0.42 5.82
C SER A 12 17.20 -0.03 5.43
N ILE A 13 16.21 -0.63 6.09
CA ILE A 13 14.81 -0.21 6.00
C ILE A 13 14.62 0.89 7.03
N VAL A 14 14.21 2.08 6.60
CA VAL A 14 14.07 3.27 7.46
C VAL A 14 12.61 3.69 7.66
N GLY A 15 11.68 3.09 6.92
CA GLY A 15 10.26 3.33 7.07
C GLY A 15 9.43 2.29 6.33
N TRP A 16 8.22 2.08 6.81
CA TRP A 16 7.23 1.20 6.20
C TRP A 16 5.83 1.77 6.36
N GLY A 17 4.93 1.36 5.50
CA GLY A 17 3.53 1.72 5.57
C GLY A 17 2.69 0.61 4.97
N SER A 18 1.46 0.48 5.42
CA SER A 18 0.57 -0.58 4.97
C SER A 18 -0.88 -0.11 4.99
N VAL A 19 -1.62 -0.48 3.96
CA VAL A 19 -3.08 -0.39 3.94
C VAL A 19 -3.61 -1.76 3.54
N SER A 20 -4.46 -2.34 4.37
CA SER A 20 -4.93 -3.71 4.21
C SER A 20 -6.40 -3.85 4.62
N PRO A 21 -7.05 -4.99 4.33
CA PRO A 21 -8.37 -5.28 4.87
C PRO A 21 -8.43 -5.31 6.40
N LEU A 22 -7.29 -5.45 7.06
CA LEU A 22 -7.18 -5.45 8.52
C LEU A 22 -6.99 -4.07 9.12
N GLY A 23 -6.47 -3.10 8.34
CA GLY A 23 -6.21 -1.76 8.87
C GLY A 23 -5.85 -0.74 7.81
N GLY A 24 -6.12 0.53 8.12
CA GLY A 24 -5.82 1.66 7.24
C GLY A 24 -4.38 2.18 7.35
N ASN A 25 -3.57 1.60 8.22
CA ASN A 25 -2.14 1.89 8.40
C ASN A 25 -1.42 0.64 8.94
N ALA A 26 -0.10 0.70 9.01
CA ALA A 26 0.73 -0.44 9.44
C ALA A 26 0.44 -0.84 10.88
N GLU A 27 0.28 0.12 11.80
CA GLU A 27 0.00 -0.15 13.21
C GLU A 27 -1.34 -0.89 13.40
N SER A 28 -2.43 -0.37 12.83
CA SER A 28 -3.74 -1.01 12.94
C SER A 28 -3.78 -2.38 12.26
N THR A 29 -3.09 -2.54 11.13
CA THR A 29 -2.92 -3.82 10.46
C THR A 29 -2.23 -4.82 11.39
N TRP A 30 -1.12 -4.42 12.00
CA TRP A 30 -0.34 -5.27 12.91
C TRP A 30 -1.12 -5.67 14.16
N GLN A 31 -1.79 -4.72 14.81
CA GLN A 31 -2.62 -5.00 15.99
C GLN A 31 -3.74 -5.99 15.68
N ASN A 32 -4.38 -5.88 14.51
CA ASN A 32 -5.41 -6.82 14.10
C ASN A 32 -4.87 -8.20 13.74
N VAL A 33 -3.65 -8.28 13.19
CA VAL A 33 -2.93 -9.56 12.99
C VAL A 33 -2.67 -10.24 14.34
N LEU A 34 -2.12 -9.50 15.32
CA LEU A 34 -1.84 -10.02 16.66
C LEU A 34 -3.12 -10.47 17.38
N ALA A 35 -4.24 -9.79 17.15
CA ALA A 35 -5.54 -10.15 17.71
C ALA A 35 -6.22 -11.33 16.98
N GLY A 36 -5.58 -11.92 15.97
CA GLY A 36 -6.15 -13.02 15.18
C GLY A 36 -7.39 -12.63 14.37
N ARG A 37 -7.58 -11.33 14.07
CA ARG A 37 -8.74 -10.87 13.31
C ARG A 37 -8.62 -11.27 11.85
N SER A 38 -9.75 -11.61 11.23
CA SER A 38 -9.84 -11.85 9.80
C SER A 38 -10.17 -10.54 9.06
N GLY A 39 -9.44 -10.26 7.99
CA GLY A 39 -9.79 -9.20 7.03
C GLY A 39 -10.70 -9.70 5.90
N ILE A 40 -11.10 -10.98 5.94
CA ILE A 40 -12.01 -11.56 4.95
C ILE A 40 -13.45 -11.37 5.42
N SER A 41 -14.31 -10.88 4.54
CA SER A 41 -15.73 -10.67 4.78
C SER A 41 -16.55 -11.08 3.56
N SER A 42 -17.87 -11.23 3.77
CA SER A 42 -18.81 -11.48 2.68
C SER A 42 -18.90 -10.26 1.78
N LEU A 43 -18.95 -10.50 0.48
CA LEU A 43 -19.30 -9.48 -0.52
C LEU A 43 -20.80 -9.22 -0.44
N THR A 44 -21.18 -7.94 -0.30
CA THR A 44 -22.59 -7.50 -0.18
C THR A 44 -23.05 -6.70 -1.39
N ALA A 45 -22.22 -6.52 -2.40
CA ALA A 45 -22.56 -5.83 -3.63
C ALA A 45 -23.46 -6.72 -4.50
N GLY A 46 -24.54 -6.18 -5.09
CA GLY A 46 -25.50 -6.95 -5.89
C GLY A 46 -24.86 -7.72 -7.06
N TRP A 47 -23.75 -7.23 -7.63
CA TRP A 47 -23.01 -7.95 -8.67
C TRP A 47 -22.32 -9.24 -8.15
N SER A 48 -22.16 -9.40 -6.84
CA SER A 48 -21.55 -10.59 -6.25
C SER A 48 -22.49 -11.78 -6.12
N ASP A 49 -23.78 -11.60 -6.37
CA ASP A 49 -24.79 -12.63 -6.15
C ASP A 49 -24.65 -13.85 -7.08
N ASP A 50 -24.11 -13.62 -8.28
CA ASP A 50 -23.86 -14.68 -9.27
C ASP A 50 -22.45 -15.29 -9.16
N LEU A 51 -21.64 -14.83 -8.20
CA LEU A 51 -20.30 -15.38 -8.04
C LEU A 51 -20.28 -16.71 -7.28
N PRO A 52 -19.46 -17.66 -7.71
CA PRO A 52 -19.31 -18.95 -7.01
C PRO A 52 -18.64 -18.78 -5.64
N VAL A 53 -17.87 -17.69 -5.43
CA VAL A 53 -17.22 -17.34 -4.15
C VAL A 53 -17.62 -15.92 -3.80
N ARG A 54 -18.18 -15.74 -2.61
CA ARG A 54 -18.74 -14.45 -2.15
C ARG A 54 -18.00 -13.89 -0.93
N ILE A 55 -16.74 -14.21 -0.79
CA ILE A 55 -15.89 -13.66 0.27
C ILE A 55 -14.67 -12.99 -0.33
N SER A 56 -14.22 -11.89 0.27
CA SER A 56 -13.04 -11.14 -0.18
C SER A 56 -12.41 -10.36 0.96
N GLY A 57 -11.11 -10.10 0.83
CA GLY A 57 -10.38 -9.17 1.67
C GLY A 57 -10.42 -7.76 1.05
N CYS A 58 -11.50 -7.02 1.28
CA CYS A 58 -11.64 -5.65 0.77
C CYS A 58 -11.12 -4.62 1.78
N VAL A 59 -10.28 -3.71 1.31
CA VAL A 59 -9.93 -2.53 2.10
C VAL A 59 -11.15 -1.63 2.20
N PRO A 60 -11.57 -1.22 3.43
CA PRO A 60 -12.71 -0.34 3.60
C PRO A 60 -12.56 0.99 2.84
N ASP A 61 -13.65 1.53 2.30
CA ASP A 61 -13.64 2.81 1.58
C ASP A 61 -13.21 3.98 2.48
N ALA A 62 -13.46 3.86 3.78
CA ALA A 62 -13.00 4.83 4.76
C ALA A 62 -11.49 5.04 4.75
N ALA A 63 -10.70 4.04 4.36
CA ALA A 63 -9.25 4.14 4.33
C ALA A 63 -8.73 5.23 3.38
N THR A 64 -9.42 5.51 2.28
CA THR A 64 -9.02 6.53 1.30
C THR A 64 -9.63 7.91 1.53
N LYS A 65 -10.51 8.06 2.53
CA LYS A 65 -11.16 9.35 2.84
C LYS A 65 -10.19 10.44 3.30
N SER A 66 -9.00 10.07 3.73
CA SER A 66 -7.94 11.02 4.10
C SER A 66 -7.21 11.63 2.91
N LEU A 67 -7.41 11.08 1.71
CA LEU A 67 -6.84 11.63 0.49
C LEU A 67 -7.64 12.86 0.04
N GLU A 68 -6.94 13.78 -0.61
CA GLU A 68 -7.56 14.96 -1.21
C GLU A 68 -8.63 14.56 -2.25
N PRO A 69 -9.78 15.24 -2.31
CA PRO A 69 -10.89 14.86 -3.20
C PRO A 69 -10.49 14.74 -4.68
N LEU A 70 -9.54 15.58 -5.13
CA LEU A 70 -9.03 15.52 -6.49
C LEU A 70 -8.27 14.23 -6.78
N LEU A 71 -7.45 13.77 -5.83
CA LEU A 71 -6.72 12.50 -5.95
C LEU A 71 -7.70 11.32 -5.93
N GLN A 72 -8.71 11.35 -5.08
CA GLN A 72 -9.74 10.29 -5.04
C GLN A 72 -10.47 10.16 -6.38
N ARG A 73 -10.73 11.27 -7.08
CA ARG A 73 -11.46 11.25 -8.37
C ARG A 73 -10.58 10.87 -9.57
N ARG A 74 -9.28 11.21 -9.52
CA ARG A 74 -8.36 11.05 -10.67
C ARG A 74 -7.47 9.83 -10.58
N SER A 75 -7.45 9.15 -9.44
CA SER A 75 -6.58 8.01 -9.22
C SER A 75 -7.39 6.73 -9.05
N ASP A 76 -6.92 5.68 -9.65
CA ASP A 76 -7.46 4.32 -9.42
C ASP A 76 -7.25 3.90 -7.96
N ARG A 77 -8.08 2.95 -7.50
CA ARG A 77 -8.05 2.44 -6.14
C ARG A 77 -6.67 1.91 -5.74
N CYS A 78 -5.98 1.20 -6.62
CA CYS A 78 -4.64 0.69 -6.33
C CYS A 78 -3.64 1.83 -6.12
N ALA A 79 -3.71 2.91 -6.90
CA ALA A 79 -2.86 4.08 -6.74
C ALA A 79 -3.17 4.83 -5.43
N GLN A 80 -4.44 4.94 -5.05
CA GLN A 80 -4.86 5.55 -3.78
C GLN A 80 -4.26 4.79 -2.59
N LEU A 81 -4.38 3.46 -2.58
CA LEU A 81 -3.84 2.62 -1.49
C LEU A 81 -2.31 2.67 -1.45
N GLY A 82 -1.65 2.60 -2.62
CA GLY A 82 -0.21 2.74 -2.72
C GLY A 82 0.30 4.09 -2.20
N LEU A 83 -0.41 5.18 -2.51
CA LEU A 83 -0.05 6.53 -2.04
C LEU A 83 -0.19 6.65 -0.51
N LEU A 84 -1.23 6.09 0.09
CA LEU A 84 -1.41 6.09 1.54
C LEU A 84 -0.28 5.35 2.25
N ALA A 85 0.04 4.14 1.81
CA ALA A 85 1.14 3.36 2.36
C ALA A 85 2.49 4.06 2.17
N ALA A 86 2.74 4.66 1.01
CA ALA A 86 3.96 5.42 0.74
C ALA A 86 4.08 6.66 1.62
N ARG A 87 2.99 7.40 1.85
CA ARG A 87 2.98 8.57 2.77
C ARG A 87 3.32 8.17 4.21
N GLU A 88 2.79 7.05 4.69
CA GLU A 88 3.10 6.51 6.02
C GLU A 88 4.59 6.14 6.12
N ALA A 89 5.09 5.36 5.17
CA ALA A 89 6.51 4.97 5.11
C ALA A 89 7.44 6.18 5.05
N TRP A 90 7.10 7.19 4.24
CA TRP A 90 7.87 8.42 4.12
C TRP A 90 7.88 9.24 5.41
N ALA A 91 6.73 9.38 6.07
CA ALA A 91 6.61 10.08 7.34
C ALA A 91 7.48 9.42 8.42
N MET A 92 7.49 8.09 8.48
CA MET A 92 8.35 7.33 9.39
C MET A 92 9.84 7.53 9.08
N ALA A 93 10.20 7.48 7.79
CA ALA A 93 11.58 7.61 7.34
C ALA A 93 12.15 9.03 7.45
N SER A 94 11.29 10.05 7.55
CA SER A 94 11.66 11.47 7.40
C SER A 94 12.84 11.91 8.29
N THR A 95 12.93 11.39 9.51
CA THR A 95 14.03 11.68 10.44
C THR A 95 15.36 11.06 9.99
N ALA A 96 15.30 9.86 9.39
CA ALA A 96 16.49 9.13 8.96
C ALA A 96 17.03 9.62 7.61
N ILE A 97 16.15 10.16 6.76
CA ILE A 97 16.48 10.60 5.38
C ILE A 97 16.54 12.13 5.26
N GLY A 98 16.49 12.86 6.36
CA GLY A 98 16.55 14.32 6.35
C GLY A 98 17.77 14.84 5.57
N GLY A 99 17.51 15.73 4.60
CA GLY A 99 18.55 16.30 3.75
C GLY A 99 19.00 15.43 2.57
N ILE A 100 18.28 14.35 2.25
CA ILE A 100 18.58 13.56 1.03
C ILE A 100 18.28 14.40 -0.22
N ASP A 101 19.22 14.37 -1.17
CA ASP A 101 19.02 14.98 -2.49
C ASP A 101 17.88 14.27 -3.23
N PRO A 102 16.80 14.96 -3.63
CA PRO A 102 15.70 14.35 -4.37
C PRO A 102 16.13 13.63 -5.66
N ALA A 103 17.22 14.06 -6.30
CA ALA A 103 17.76 13.40 -7.49
C ALA A 103 18.33 12.00 -7.20
N ARG A 104 18.51 11.66 -5.92
CA ARG A 104 18.95 10.33 -5.46
C ARG A 104 17.83 9.45 -4.95
N VAL A 105 16.59 9.90 -5.05
CA VAL A 105 15.41 9.15 -4.63
C VAL A 105 14.77 8.49 -5.84
N ALA A 106 14.55 7.19 -5.77
CA ALA A 106 13.78 6.45 -6.77
C ALA A 106 12.51 5.90 -6.14
N VAL A 107 11.40 5.95 -6.90
CA VAL A 107 10.14 5.33 -6.54
C VAL A 107 9.92 4.12 -7.43
N VAL A 108 9.76 2.96 -6.82
CA VAL A 108 9.45 1.72 -7.55
C VAL A 108 8.14 1.16 -7.02
N LEU A 109 7.13 1.08 -7.88
CA LEU A 109 5.82 0.54 -7.54
C LEU A 109 5.54 -0.69 -8.39
N GLY A 110 5.20 -1.80 -7.73
CA GLY A 110 4.75 -3.03 -8.37
C GLY A 110 3.25 -3.22 -8.17
N THR A 111 2.57 -3.66 -9.21
CA THR A 111 1.14 -4.06 -9.14
C THR A 111 0.90 -5.25 -10.05
N GLY A 112 -0.05 -6.13 -9.67
CA GLY A 112 -0.43 -7.26 -10.51
C GLY A 112 -1.28 -6.82 -11.71
N ILE A 113 -2.47 -6.30 -11.44
CA ILE A 113 -3.44 -5.84 -12.47
C ILE A 113 -4.00 -4.46 -12.10
N GLY A 114 -3.29 -3.68 -11.34
CA GLY A 114 -3.81 -2.40 -10.83
C GLY A 114 -4.43 -1.54 -11.95
N GLY A 115 -5.54 -0.88 -11.64
CA GLY A 115 -6.22 -0.01 -12.59
C GLY A 115 -7.23 -0.73 -13.53
N LEU A 116 -7.55 -2.00 -13.29
CA LEU A 116 -8.46 -2.74 -14.16
C LEU A 116 -9.82 -2.04 -14.34
N HIS A 117 -10.41 -1.52 -13.27
CA HIS A 117 -11.68 -0.79 -13.33
C HIS A 117 -11.57 0.44 -14.23
N THR A 118 -10.48 1.20 -14.11
CA THR A 118 -10.24 2.39 -14.94
C THR A 118 -9.94 2.05 -16.39
N CYS A 119 -9.35 0.88 -16.64
CA CYS A 119 -9.07 0.42 -18.01
C CYS A 119 -10.31 -0.12 -18.74
N LEU A 120 -11.36 -0.52 -18.01
CA LEU A 120 -12.58 -1.11 -18.58
C LEU A 120 -13.71 -0.10 -18.76
N LEU A 121 -13.57 1.14 -18.29
CA LEU A 121 -14.51 2.25 -18.45
C LEU A 121 -14.07 3.17 -19.59
#